data_0eaa2dabdba0a69e8c61683834761ea7
#
_entry.id   0eaa2dabdba0a69e8c61683834761ea7
#
_cell.length_a   1.000
_cell.length_b   1.000
_cell.length_c   1.000
_cell.angle_alpha   90.00
_cell.angle_beta   90.00
_cell.angle_gamma   90.00
#
_symmetry.space_group_name_H-M   'P 1'
#
loop_
_entity.id
_entity.type
_entity.pdbx_description
1 polymer ?
#
loop_
_entity_poly.entity_id
_entity_poly.type
_entity_poly.pdbx_seq_one_letter_code
_entity_poly.pdbx_strand_id
1 'polypeptide(L)'
;TILTRSLEGKKNFEDNNLCFTTSLKVALDLKPDAAIIANPSTKHLKISKSLCKHGIHLLIEKHIAAEIDGVQSLINYCKLNSIILMTGYNFRFLPSLIEFRKLIRNQEIGNTLSVRAEVGQYLPSWRPDSNYRKNVSAQKKLGGGVILELSHEIDYLSWIFGPITWVKSHASKQSNLEIDV
;
A
#
# COMPACT_ATOMS: atom_id res chain seq x y z
N THR A 1 17.83 -1.25 10.15
CA THR A 1 18.56 -0.76 8.96
C THR A 1 17.61 -0.19 7.94
N ILE A 2 17.98 0.94 7.33
CA ILE A 2 17.23 1.58 6.26
C ILE A 2 17.97 1.39 4.94
N LEU A 3 17.35 0.67 4.00
CA LEU A 3 17.81 0.57 2.61
C LEU A 3 17.21 1.71 1.79
N THR A 4 18.03 2.56 1.21
CA THR A 4 17.62 3.72 0.43
C THR A 4 18.38 3.82 -0.89
N ARG A 5 17.89 4.61 -1.86
CA ARG A 5 18.62 4.88 -3.11
C ARG A 5 19.78 5.85 -2.93
N SER A 6 19.68 6.76 -1.97
CA SER A 6 20.64 7.82 -1.70
C SER A 6 20.74 8.04 -0.20
N LEU A 7 21.93 8.39 0.27
CA LEU A 7 22.15 8.74 1.67
C LEU A 7 21.83 10.22 1.97
N GLU A 8 21.41 11.01 0.99
CA GLU A 8 21.05 12.42 1.19
C GLU A 8 19.92 12.60 2.21
N GLY A 9 18.94 11.68 2.22
CA GLY A 9 17.84 11.69 3.18
C GLY A 9 18.22 11.35 4.62
N LYS A 10 19.46 10.90 4.88
CA LYS A 10 19.92 10.52 6.24
C LYS A 10 19.84 11.68 7.23
N LYS A 11 20.04 12.90 6.76
CA LYS A 11 20.03 14.12 7.59
C LYS A 11 18.66 14.39 8.25
N ASN A 12 17.59 13.77 7.74
CA ASN A 12 16.23 13.96 8.26
C ASN A 12 15.89 13.01 9.42
N PHE A 13 16.83 12.15 9.82
CA PHE A 13 16.63 11.20 10.92
C PHE A 13 17.55 11.57 12.08
N GLU A 14 16.94 11.92 13.21
CA GLU A 14 17.64 12.30 14.44
C GLU A 14 18.22 11.11 15.22
N ASP A 15 17.74 9.88 14.90
CA ASP A 15 18.15 8.67 15.60
C ASP A 15 19.50 8.15 15.06
N ASN A 16 20.55 8.34 15.86
CA ASN A 16 21.92 7.89 15.57
C ASN A 16 22.09 6.35 15.55
N ASN A 17 21.09 5.59 16.01
CA ASN A 17 21.14 4.12 16.02
C ASN A 17 20.67 3.51 14.69
N LEU A 18 20.19 4.33 13.75
CA LEU A 18 19.76 3.84 12.44
C LEU A 18 20.94 3.61 11.51
N CYS A 19 21.07 2.39 11.03
CA CYS A 19 22.03 2.02 9.98
C CYS A 19 21.41 2.27 8.60
N PHE A 20 22.12 3.00 7.75
CA PHE A 20 21.69 3.31 6.38
C PHE A 20 22.59 2.62 5.36
N THR A 21 21.99 2.02 4.34
CA THR A 21 22.71 1.42 3.21
C THR A 21 22.01 1.67 1.89
N THR A 22 22.78 1.73 0.82
CA THR A 22 22.26 1.71 -0.56
C THR A 22 22.36 0.32 -1.20
N SER A 23 22.95 -0.64 -0.49
CA SER A 23 23.19 -2.01 -0.96
C SER A 23 22.20 -2.99 -0.32
N LEU A 24 21.40 -3.64 -1.15
CA LEU A 24 20.54 -4.73 -0.69
C LEU A 24 21.35 -5.87 -0.07
N LYS A 25 22.54 -6.18 -0.63
CA LYS A 25 23.41 -7.21 -0.08
C LYS A 25 23.78 -6.91 1.36
N VAL A 26 24.23 -5.69 1.66
CA VAL A 26 24.58 -5.26 3.02
C VAL A 26 23.38 -5.36 3.96
N ALA A 27 22.18 -5.00 3.50
CA ALA A 27 20.97 -5.14 4.30
C ALA A 27 20.63 -6.61 4.60
N LEU A 28 20.84 -7.51 3.65
CA LEU A 28 20.61 -8.95 3.81
C LEU A 28 21.66 -9.63 4.69
N ASP A 29 22.92 -9.19 4.64
CA ASP A 29 24.00 -9.72 5.48
C ASP A 29 23.73 -9.50 6.98
N LEU A 30 22.88 -8.53 7.33
CA LEU A 30 22.40 -8.29 8.70
C LEU A 30 21.31 -9.29 9.14
N LYS A 31 20.86 -10.19 8.26
CA LYS A 31 19.87 -11.23 8.52
C LYS A 31 18.59 -10.70 9.21
N PRO A 32 17.90 -9.71 8.63
CA PRO A 32 16.69 -9.18 9.23
C PRO A 32 15.57 -10.23 9.22
N ASP A 33 14.78 -10.30 10.31
CA ASP A 33 13.60 -11.19 10.40
C ASP A 33 12.45 -10.69 9.53
N ALA A 34 12.30 -9.36 9.40
CA ALA A 34 11.21 -8.73 8.66
C ALA A 34 11.68 -7.46 7.93
N ALA A 35 10.93 -7.09 6.89
CA ALA A 35 11.17 -5.88 6.12
C ALA A 35 9.87 -5.13 5.85
N ILE A 36 9.94 -3.79 5.98
CA ILE A 36 8.89 -2.87 5.53
C ILE A 36 9.27 -2.35 4.14
N ILE A 37 8.38 -2.52 3.17
CA ILE A 37 8.59 -2.07 1.79
C ILE A 37 7.72 -0.85 1.54
N ALA A 38 8.34 0.34 1.45
CA ALA A 38 7.67 1.64 1.32
C ALA A 38 8.20 2.47 0.14
N ASN A 39 8.67 1.81 -0.90
CA ASN A 39 9.08 2.46 -2.15
C ASN A 39 7.88 2.57 -3.13
N PRO A 40 8.02 3.16 -4.34
CA PRO A 40 6.94 3.16 -5.31
C PRO A 40 6.42 1.76 -5.64
N SER A 41 5.10 1.61 -5.70
CA SER A 41 4.42 0.31 -5.80
C SER A 41 4.82 -0.53 -7.01
N THR A 42 5.26 0.10 -8.10
CA THR A 42 5.83 -0.59 -9.27
C THR A 42 7.10 -1.40 -8.96
N LYS A 43 7.70 -1.18 -7.79
CA LYS A 43 8.91 -1.89 -7.34
C LYS A 43 8.64 -2.92 -6.23
N HIS A 44 7.44 -2.87 -5.62
CA HIS A 44 7.09 -3.74 -4.49
C HIS A 44 7.32 -5.21 -4.80
N LEU A 45 6.75 -5.70 -5.88
CA LEU A 45 6.79 -7.12 -6.23
C LEU A 45 8.22 -7.64 -6.45
N LYS A 46 9.06 -6.86 -7.14
CA LYS A 46 10.46 -7.24 -7.40
C LYS A 46 11.26 -7.36 -6.10
N ILE A 47 11.12 -6.38 -5.21
CA ILE A 47 11.83 -6.35 -3.92
C ILE A 47 11.29 -7.46 -3.01
N SER A 48 9.96 -7.63 -2.93
CA SER A 48 9.33 -8.68 -2.14
C SER A 48 9.82 -10.06 -2.53
N LYS A 49 9.86 -10.38 -3.84
CA LYS A 49 10.39 -11.64 -4.36
C LYS A 49 11.86 -11.87 -4.00
N SER A 50 12.65 -10.80 -3.90
CA SER A 50 14.04 -10.91 -3.48
C SER A 50 14.16 -11.21 -1.98
N LEU A 51 13.41 -10.50 -1.15
CA LEU A 51 13.46 -10.62 0.31
C LEU A 51 12.89 -11.96 0.80
N CYS A 52 11.76 -12.41 0.26
CA CYS A 52 11.14 -13.66 0.71
C CYS A 52 11.99 -14.89 0.39
N LYS A 53 12.86 -14.86 -0.64
CA LYS A 53 13.86 -15.93 -0.89
C LYS A 53 14.88 -16.10 0.23
N HIS A 54 15.02 -15.10 1.09
CA HIS A 54 15.89 -15.13 2.28
C HIS A 54 15.11 -15.39 3.58
N GLY A 55 13.85 -15.80 3.48
CA GLY A 55 13.00 -16.12 4.65
C GLY A 55 12.47 -14.88 5.39
N ILE A 56 12.61 -13.68 4.83
CA ILE A 56 12.26 -12.42 5.49
C ILE A 56 10.75 -12.19 5.41
N HIS A 57 10.10 -11.92 6.55
CA HIS A 57 8.71 -11.53 6.62
C HIS A 57 8.48 -10.14 6.03
N LEU A 58 7.33 -9.90 5.40
CA LEU A 58 7.09 -8.69 4.61
C LEU A 58 5.87 -7.92 5.09
N LEU A 59 6.04 -6.62 5.36
CA LEU A 59 4.99 -5.62 5.38
C LEU A 59 5.18 -4.71 4.17
N ILE A 60 4.27 -4.78 3.22
CA ILE A 60 4.32 -3.98 1.99
C ILE A 60 3.35 -2.82 2.12
N GLU A 61 3.80 -1.59 1.88
CA GLU A 61 2.89 -0.46 1.78
C GLU A 61 1.79 -0.72 0.73
N LYS A 62 0.64 -0.09 0.95
CA LYS A 62 -0.47 -0.18 0.01
C LYS A 62 -0.05 0.51 -1.31
N HIS A 63 -0.41 -0.04 -2.37
CA HIS A 63 -0.98 -1.35 -2.68
C HIS A 63 0.14 -2.37 -2.90
N ILE A 64 -0.18 -3.65 -2.80
CA ILE A 64 0.83 -4.73 -2.84
C ILE A 64 1.71 -4.68 -4.10
N ALA A 65 1.15 -4.28 -5.22
CA ALA A 65 1.83 -4.07 -6.50
C ALA A 65 1.01 -3.16 -7.41
N ALA A 66 1.64 -2.47 -8.35
CA ALA A 66 0.95 -1.66 -9.36
C ALA A 66 0.24 -2.52 -10.42
N GLU A 67 0.73 -3.73 -10.65
CA GLU A 67 0.18 -4.71 -11.61
C GLU A 67 -0.10 -6.02 -10.88
N ILE A 68 -1.10 -6.77 -11.37
CA ILE A 68 -1.51 -8.03 -10.75
C ILE A 68 -0.55 -9.19 -11.05
N ASP A 69 0.18 -9.08 -12.15
CA ASP A 69 1.06 -10.15 -12.63
C ASP A 69 2.14 -10.52 -11.61
N GLY A 70 2.15 -11.79 -11.23
CA GLY A 70 3.11 -12.35 -10.29
C GLY A 70 2.78 -12.12 -8.80
N VAL A 71 1.68 -11.42 -8.47
CA VAL A 71 1.22 -11.25 -7.07
C VAL A 71 0.80 -12.60 -6.49
N GLN A 72 0.01 -13.39 -7.23
CA GLN A 72 -0.41 -14.71 -6.78
C GLN A 72 0.78 -15.65 -6.55
N SER A 73 1.81 -15.57 -7.40
CA SER A 73 3.04 -16.35 -7.22
C SER A 73 3.78 -15.96 -5.94
N LEU A 74 3.83 -14.66 -5.60
CA LEU A 74 4.41 -14.19 -4.34
C LEU A 74 3.62 -14.72 -3.14
N ILE A 75 2.30 -14.62 -3.17
CA ILE A 75 1.42 -15.12 -2.09
C ILE A 75 1.63 -16.62 -1.87
N ASN A 76 1.64 -17.39 -2.95
CA ASN A 76 1.84 -18.84 -2.88
C ASN A 76 3.23 -19.18 -2.33
N TYR A 77 4.28 -18.49 -2.78
CA TYR A 77 5.63 -18.67 -2.26
C TYR A 77 5.71 -18.38 -0.76
N CYS A 78 5.14 -17.27 -0.31
CA CYS A 78 5.13 -16.91 1.11
C CYS A 78 4.40 -17.96 1.95
N LYS A 79 3.23 -18.46 1.48
CA LYS A 79 2.48 -19.53 2.17
C LYS A 79 3.29 -20.81 2.31
N LEU A 80 3.91 -21.28 1.22
CA LEU A 80 4.70 -22.51 1.19
C LEU A 80 5.93 -22.45 2.10
N ASN A 81 6.49 -21.27 2.30
CA ASN A 81 7.70 -21.07 3.10
C ASN A 81 7.43 -20.44 4.49
N SER A 82 6.16 -20.42 4.94
CA SER A 82 5.76 -19.84 6.24
C SER A 82 6.19 -18.39 6.44
N ILE A 83 6.24 -17.60 5.36
CA ILE A 83 6.59 -16.19 5.39
C ILE A 83 5.30 -15.37 5.59
N ILE A 84 5.29 -14.51 6.60
CA ILE A 84 4.21 -13.56 6.83
C ILE A 84 4.29 -12.48 5.75
N LEU A 85 3.17 -12.31 5.02
CA LEU A 85 2.99 -11.28 4.01
C LEU A 85 1.79 -10.43 4.39
N MET A 86 2.04 -9.16 4.68
CA MET A 86 1.02 -8.17 5.05
C MET A 86 1.06 -6.98 4.10
N THR A 87 -0.10 -6.36 3.89
CA THR A 87 -0.21 -5.09 3.16
C THR A 87 -0.66 -3.98 4.09
N GLY A 88 -0.12 -2.77 3.93
CA GLY A 88 -0.28 -1.62 4.80
C GLY A 88 -1.67 -0.95 4.75
N TYR A 89 -2.75 -1.72 4.77
CA TYR A 89 -4.11 -1.21 4.90
C TYR A 89 -4.42 -0.86 6.35
N ASN A 90 -3.83 0.25 6.82
CA ASN A 90 -3.89 0.70 8.20
C ASN A 90 -5.29 1.10 8.68
N PHE A 91 -6.23 1.40 7.79
CA PHE A 91 -7.61 1.71 8.15
C PHE A 91 -8.32 0.55 8.85
N ARG A 92 -7.89 -0.69 8.64
CA ARG A 92 -8.38 -1.85 9.39
C ARG A 92 -8.08 -1.79 10.90
N PHE A 93 -7.17 -0.91 11.31
CA PHE A 93 -6.77 -0.70 12.71
C PHE A 93 -7.35 0.60 13.29
N LEU A 94 -8.16 1.35 12.53
CA LEU A 94 -8.86 2.52 13.05
C LEU A 94 -9.98 2.09 14.01
N PRO A 95 -9.99 2.58 15.26
CA PRO A 95 -11.00 2.19 16.25
C PRO A 95 -12.44 2.41 15.76
N SER A 96 -12.69 3.52 15.05
CA SER A 96 -13.99 3.83 14.46
C SER A 96 -14.44 2.81 13.42
N LEU A 97 -13.55 2.36 12.54
CA LEU A 97 -13.90 1.36 11.53
C LEU A 97 -14.01 -0.04 12.12
N ILE A 98 -13.23 -0.36 13.15
CA ILE A 98 -13.36 -1.62 13.89
C ILE A 98 -14.73 -1.69 14.56
N GLU A 99 -15.15 -0.63 15.26
CA GLU A 99 -16.44 -0.61 15.92
C GLU A 99 -17.59 -0.59 14.89
N PHE A 100 -17.49 0.21 13.83
CA PHE A 100 -18.47 0.19 12.75
C PHE A 100 -18.64 -1.21 12.14
N ARG A 101 -17.54 -1.90 11.85
CA ARG A 101 -17.58 -3.28 11.35
C ARG A 101 -18.27 -4.22 12.34
N LYS A 102 -18.03 -4.06 13.65
CA LYS A 102 -18.66 -4.86 14.68
C LYS A 102 -20.17 -4.65 14.71
N LEU A 103 -20.64 -3.40 14.66
CA LEU A 103 -22.07 -3.07 14.62
C LEU A 103 -22.75 -3.71 13.39
N ILE A 104 -22.12 -3.62 12.22
CA ILE A 104 -22.62 -4.26 11.00
C ILE A 104 -22.67 -5.78 11.13
N ARG A 105 -21.61 -6.40 11.63
CA ARG A 105 -21.52 -7.87 11.79
C ARG A 105 -22.50 -8.42 12.82
N ASN A 106 -22.77 -7.66 13.86
CA ASN A 106 -23.77 -7.99 14.88
C ASN A 106 -25.21 -7.67 14.46
N GLN A 107 -25.40 -7.13 13.25
CA GLN A 107 -26.72 -6.73 12.72
C GLN A 107 -27.45 -5.69 13.61
N GLU A 108 -26.73 -4.80 14.27
CA GLU A 108 -27.31 -3.77 15.15
C GLU A 108 -28.26 -2.82 14.40
N ILE A 109 -28.07 -2.67 13.09
CA ILE A 109 -28.95 -1.91 12.20
C ILE A 109 -29.75 -2.83 11.26
N GLY A 110 -29.78 -4.13 11.54
CA GLY A 110 -30.37 -5.14 10.67
C GLY A 110 -29.50 -5.47 9.45
N ASN A 111 -30.13 -6.07 8.43
CA ASN A 111 -29.43 -6.46 7.21
C ASN A 111 -29.07 -5.24 6.36
N THR A 112 -27.81 -5.12 5.98
CA THR A 112 -27.36 -4.06 5.06
C THR A 112 -27.82 -4.38 3.64
N LEU A 113 -28.67 -3.54 3.07
CA LEU A 113 -29.22 -3.70 1.71
C LEU A 113 -28.44 -2.91 0.66
N SER A 114 -27.84 -1.79 1.05
CA SER A 114 -27.08 -0.91 0.15
C SER A 114 -26.01 -0.16 0.93
N VAL A 115 -24.91 0.12 0.28
CA VAL A 115 -23.82 0.94 0.80
C VAL A 115 -23.43 1.97 -0.24
N ARG A 116 -23.29 3.23 0.17
CA ARG A 116 -22.71 4.29 -0.65
C ARG A 116 -21.47 4.82 0.08
N ALA A 117 -20.35 4.82 -0.62
CA ALA A 117 -19.11 5.42 -0.14
C ALA A 117 -18.63 6.42 -1.18
N GLU A 118 -18.25 7.60 -0.72
CA GLU A 118 -17.72 8.66 -1.57
C GLU A 118 -16.43 9.19 -0.96
N VAL A 119 -15.42 9.32 -1.78
CA VAL A 119 -14.14 9.92 -1.40
C VAL A 119 -13.60 10.73 -2.57
N GLY A 120 -13.05 11.87 -2.26
CA GLY A 120 -12.40 12.72 -3.24
C GLY A 120 -11.43 13.67 -2.54
N GLN A 121 -10.34 13.97 -3.21
CA GLN A 121 -9.34 14.91 -2.73
C GLN A 121 -8.73 15.69 -3.90
N TYR A 122 -8.63 16.99 -3.74
CA TYR A 122 -7.95 17.83 -4.71
C TYR A 122 -6.44 17.62 -4.58
N LEU A 123 -5.85 16.94 -5.55
CA LEU A 123 -4.47 16.47 -5.50
C LEU A 123 -3.43 17.56 -5.18
N PRO A 124 -3.50 18.79 -5.72
CA PRO A 124 -2.56 19.85 -5.36
C PRO A 124 -2.60 20.26 -3.90
N SER A 125 -3.77 20.20 -3.25
CA SER A 125 -3.93 20.55 -1.84
C SER A 125 -3.55 19.41 -0.88
N TRP A 126 -3.37 18.21 -1.39
CA TRP A 126 -3.04 17.05 -0.54
C TRP A 126 -1.66 17.17 0.12
N ARG A 127 -0.72 17.79 -0.60
CA ARG A 127 0.65 18.10 -0.10
C ARG A 127 1.05 19.47 -0.60
N PRO A 128 0.61 20.54 0.04
CA PRO A 128 0.74 21.92 -0.45
C PRO A 128 2.20 22.35 -0.66
N ASP A 129 3.12 21.82 0.17
CA ASP A 129 4.55 22.15 0.09
C ASP A 129 5.30 21.36 -0.99
N SER A 130 4.60 20.57 -1.80
CA SER A 130 5.20 19.75 -2.85
C SER A 130 4.59 20.01 -4.22
N ASN A 131 5.40 19.86 -5.27
CA ASN A 131 4.87 19.87 -6.62
C ASN A 131 4.15 18.54 -6.90
N TYR A 132 2.80 18.57 -6.92
CA TYR A 132 1.98 17.39 -7.10
C TYR A 132 2.33 16.59 -8.38
N ARG A 133 2.76 17.27 -9.47
CA ARG A 133 3.14 16.63 -10.74
C ARG A 133 4.31 15.65 -10.60
N LYS A 134 5.17 15.88 -9.59
CA LYS A 134 6.33 15.02 -9.29
C LYS A 134 6.02 13.90 -8.29
N ASN A 135 4.84 13.95 -7.67
CA ASN A 135 4.43 12.94 -6.70
C ASN A 135 4.03 11.62 -7.38
N VAL A 136 4.15 10.52 -6.65
CA VAL A 136 3.74 9.19 -7.11
C VAL A 136 2.29 9.22 -7.59
N SER A 137 1.40 9.86 -6.84
CA SER A 137 -0.04 9.92 -7.12
C SER A 137 -0.42 10.47 -8.50
N ALA A 138 0.43 11.33 -9.08
CA ALA A 138 0.23 11.94 -10.39
C ALA A 138 0.88 11.15 -11.55
N GLN A 139 1.64 10.08 -11.25
CA GLN A 139 2.49 9.42 -12.24
C GLN A 139 2.18 7.92 -12.35
N LYS A 140 1.58 7.52 -13.47
CA LYS A 140 1.28 6.10 -13.76
C LYS A 140 2.52 5.20 -13.67
N LYS A 141 3.66 5.66 -14.20
CA LYS A 141 4.94 4.93 -14.16
C LYS A 141 5.46 4.61 -12.76
N LEU A 142 4.91 5.27 -11.73
CA LEU A 142 5.24 5.01 -10.32
C LEU A 142 4.13 4.25 -9.59
N GLY A 143 3.03 3.92 -10.28
CA GLY A 143 1.87 3.25 -9.71
C GLY A 143 0.88 4.21 -9.07
N GLY A 144 0.81 5.46 -9.58
CA GLY A 144 -0.19 6.44 -9.18
C GLY A 144 -1.55 6.19 -9.81
N GLY A 145 -2.47 7.11 -9.53
CA GLY A 145 -3.84 7.08 -10.00
C GLY A 145 -4.86 6.92 -8.88
N VAL A 146 -6.02 7.52 -9.10
CA VAL A 146 -7.06 7.62 -8.06
C VAL A 146 -7.48 6.25 -7.51
N ILE A 147 -7.63 5.24 -8.36
CA ILE A 147 -8.07 3.90 -7.96
C ILE A 147 -7.04 3.25 -7.00
N LEU A 148 -5.77 3.35 -7.33
CA LEU A 148 -4.70 2.79 -6.51
C LEU A 148 -4.46 3.61 -5.24
N GLU A 149 -4.47 4.93 -5.35
CA GLU A 149 -4.28 5.81 -4.19
C GLU A 149 -5.40 5.69 -3.17
N LEU A 150 -6.65 5.59 -3.63
CA LEU A 150 -7.84 5.45 -2.78
C LEU A 150 -8.26 3.98 -2.60
N SER A 151 -7.34 3.04 -2.72
CA SER A 151 -7.61 1.60 -2.51
C SER A 151 -7.97 1.24 -1.07
N HIS A 152 -7.74 2.13 -0.10
CA HIS A 152 -8.23 1.97 1.27
C HIS A 152 -9.75 1.81 1.32
N GLU A 153 -10.48 2.56 0.49
CA GLU A 153 -11.95 2.53 0.43
C GLU A 153 -12.44 1.17 -0.05
N ILE A 154 -11.81 0.62 -1.09
CA ILE A 154 -12.14 -0.71 -1.60
C ILE A 154 -11.80 -1.78 -0.54
N ASP A 155 -10.68 -1.62 0.15
CA ASP A 155 -10.23 -2.54 1.16
C ASP A 155 -11.17 -2.59 2.37
N TYR A 156 -11.46 -1.45 3.02
CA TYR A 156 -12.31 -1.48 4.20
C TYR A 156 -13.77 -1.83 3.88
N LEU A 157 -14.29 -1.45 2.70
CA LEU A 157 -15.63 -1.83 2.28
C LEU A 157 -15.75 -3.36 2.16
N SER A 158 -14.81 -4.00 1.47
CA SER A 158 -14.82 -5.45 1.37
C SER A 158 -14.55 -6.15 2.72
N TRP A 159 -13.77 -5.54 3.60
CA TRP A 159 -13.52 -6.05 4.95
C TRP A 159 -14.75 -5.97 5.88
N ILE A 160 -15.56 -4.91 5.74
CA ILE A 160 -16.76 -4.68 6.56
C ILE A 160 -17.94 -5.51 6.02
N PHE A 161 -18.24 -5.40 4.73
CA PHE A 161 -19.46 -5.91 4.11
C PHE A 161 -19.30 -7.27 3.41
N GLY A 162 -18.07 -7.74 3.22
CA GLY A 162 -17.78 -9.02 2.56
C GLY A 162 -17.18 -8.87 1.16
N PRO A 163 -16.90 -9.99 0.49
CA PRO A 163 -16.20 -10.00 -0.78
C PRO A 163 -17.05 -9.36 -1.89
N ILE A 164 -16.39 -8.60 -2.76
CA ILE A 164 -16.99 -8.04 -3.97
C ILE A 164 -17.11 -9.16 -5.01
N THR A 165 -18.34 -9.43 -5.47
CA THR A 165 -18.62 -10.53 -6.41
C THR A 165 -18.62 -10.10 -7.87
N TRP A 166 -18.92 -8.83 -8.14
CA TRP A 166 -18.85 -8.25 -9.48
C TRP A 166 -18.60 -6.75 -9.41
N VAL A 167 -18.09 -6.16 -10.48
CA VAL A 167 -17.80 -4.74 -10.60
C VAL A 167 -18.29 -4.22 -11.96
N LYS A 168 -18.90 -3.03 -11.96
CA LYS A 168 -19.08 -2.19 -13.14
C LYS A 168 -18.47 -0.83 -12.84
N SER A 169 -17.56 -0.36 -13.67
CA SER A 169 -16.86 0.90 -13.41
C SER A 169 -16.91 1.84 -14.61
N HIS A 170 -16.87 3.13 -14.31
CA HIS A 170 -16.59 4.18 -15.26
C HIS A 170 -15.44 5.02 -14.69
N ALA A 171 -14.39 5.17 -15.46
CA ALA A 171 -13.23 5.96 -15.07
C ALA A 171 -12.90 6.97 -16.17
N SER A 172 -12.77 8.23 -15.81
CA SER A 172 -12.43 9.29 -16.74
C SER A 172 -11.71 10.43 -16.05
N LYS A 173 -10.91 11.17 -16.79
CA LYS A 173 -10.28 12.38 -16.30
C LYS A 173 -11.31 13.50 -16.17
N GLN A 174 -11.55 13.97 -14.93
CA GLN A 174 -12.57 14.97 -14.61
C GLN A 174 -11.96 16.37 -14.38
N SER A 175 -10.66 16.56 -14.50
CA SER A 175 -9.99 17.82 -14.19
C SER A 175 -8.95 18.19 -15.23
N ASN A 176 -8.54 19.46 -15.21
CA ASN A 176 -7.44 20.00 -16.04
C ASN A 176 -6.06 19.81 -15.37
N LEU A 177 -5.95 18.98 -14.33
CA LEU A 177 -4.67 18.68 -13.70
C LEU A 177 -3.72 17.97 -14.67
N GLU A 178 -2.45 18.34 -14.60
CA GLU A 178 -1.39 17.69 -15.38
C GLU A 178 -0.97 16.38 -14.70
N ILE A 179 -1.70 15.33 -15.00
CA ILE A 179 -1.52 13.97 -14.48
C ILE A 179 -1.59 12.98 -15.64
N ASP A 180 -0.87 11.87 -15.54
CA ASP A 180 -0.81 10.80 -16.53
C ASP A 180 -1.49 9.48 -16.05
N VAL A 181 -2.48 9.64 -15.16
CA VAL A 181 -3.20 8.54 -14.46
C VAL A 181 -4.71 8.63 -14.69
#